data_4c3fa8c9fb97d099d566e440485a5467
#
_entry.id   4c3fa8c9fb97d099d566e440485a5467
#
_cell.length_a   1.000
_cell.length_b   1.000
_cell.length_c   1.000
_cell.angle_alpha   90.00
_cell.angle_beta   90.00
_cell.angle_gamma   90.00
#
_symmetry.space_group_name_H-M   'P 1'
#
loop_
_entity.id
_entity.type
_entity.pdbx_description
1 polymer ?
#
loop_
_entity_poly.entity_id
_entity_poly.type
_entity_poly.pdbx_seq_one_letter_code
_entity_poly.pdbx_strand_id
1 'polypeptide(L)'
;MKLLACGINHATADLSVREQVCFSKVYLATSLREMRRDTCTEEAIILSTCNRTEFYCINGEAQNIINWLYQYKQLPKDSLRSHWYVYQQEQALRHLLRLASGLDSRILGEPQILGQIKTAFSLANSFGTVGSHFNRLFQYIFSVSKQVRHETEITAHPVSLAFAVVTSAKHIFARLADAQVLLVGAGETISLVAKHLYAQGVRNFWIANRTPQHSEKLALQIGGQAICLNAIPYFLAKADMLVTATASA
;
A
#
# COMPACT_ATOMS: atom_id res chain seq x y z
N MET A 1 -8.73 -0.82 -28.44
CA MET A 1 -8.46 -0.95 -27.00
C MET A 1 -8.35 0.45 -26.41
N LYS A 2 -9.21 0.81 -25.47
CA LYS A 2 -9.13 2.07 -24.71
C LYS A 2 -8.70 1.74 -23.29
N LEU A 3 -7.44 2.04 -22.95
CA LEU A 3 -6.91 1.91 -21.60
C LEU A 3 -7.34 3.11 -20.76
N LEU A 4 -7.88 2.87 -19.59
CA LEU A 4 -8.28 3.87 -18.61
C LEU A 4 -7.61 3.56 -17.26
N ALA A 5 -7.09 4.58 -16.60
CA ALA A 5 -6.71 4.57 -15.19
C ALA A 5 -7.38 5.76 -14.51
N CYS A 6 -8.14 5.51 -13.46
CA CYS A 6 -8.80 6.58 -12.70
C CYS A 6 -8.85 6.24 -11.21
N GLY A 7 -8.96 7.24 -10.35
CA GLY A 7 -8.99 7.03 -8.91
C GLY A 7 -8.57 8.23 -8.10
N ILE A 8 -8.19 7.97 -6.85
CA ILE A 8 -7.63 8.93 -5.91
C ILE A 8 -6.33 8.39 -5.31
N ASN A 9 -5.43 9.30 -4.91
CA ASN A 9 -4.20 8.94 -4.21
C ASN A 9 -3.85 9.97 -3.13
N HIS A 10 -2.73 9.75 -2.46
CA HIS A 10 -2.24 10.61 -1.38
C HIS A 10 -1.90 12.06 -1.80
N ALA A 11 -1.71 12.31 -3.10
CA ALA A 11 -1.49 13.66 -3.63
C ALA A 11 -2.80 14.40 -3.94
N THR A 12 -3.89 13.67 -4.19
CA THR A 12 -5.18 14.24 -4.58
C THR A 12 -6.22 14.21 -3.46
N ALA A 13 -6.03 13.40 -2.41
CA ALA A 13 -7.02 13.21 -1.35
C ALA A 13 -6.36 12.98 0.02
N ASP A 14 -6.93 13.59 1.05
CA ASP A 14 -6.56 13.37 2.44
C ASP A 14 -6.89 11.95 2.90
N LEU A 15 -6.36 11.54 4.06
CA LEU A 15 -6.54 10.19 4.60
C LEU A 15 -8.02 9.85 4.80
N SER A 16 -8.79 10.77 5.37
CA SER A 16 -10.23 10.60 5.63
C SER A 16 -11.05 10.29 4.37
N VAL A 17 -10.70 10.90 3.23
CA VAL A 17 -11.33 10.64 1.94
C VAL A 17 -10.88 9.30 1.37
N ARG A 18 -9.59 8.98 1.48
CA ARG A 18 -9.04 7.71 0.98
C ARG A 18 -9.59 6.49 1.71
N GLU A 19 -9.80 6.59 3.03
CA GLU A 19 -10.39 5.51 3.84
C GLU A 19 -11.83 5.18 3.41
N GLN A 20 -12.62 6.16 3.01
CA GLN A 20 -14.00 5.95 2.55
C GLN A 20 -14.08 5.09 1.26
N VAL A 21 -13.06 5.16 0.41
CA VAL A 21 -13.04 4.45 -0.88
C VAL A 21 -12.15 3.21 -0.88
N CYS A 22 -11.51 2.87 0.23
CA CYS A 22 -10.65 1.69 0.29
C CYS A 22 -11.46 0.40 0.18
N PHE A 23 -10.86 -0.64 -0.40
CA PHE A 23 -11.44 -1.97 -0.53
C PHE A 23 -10.70 -2.96 0.36
N SER A 24 -11.42 -3.66 1.21
CA SER A 24 -10.84 -4.77 1.95
C SER A 24 -10.65 -5.98 1.02
N LYS A 25 -9.62 -6.78 1.29
CA LYS A 25 -9.31 -7.97 0.49
C LYS A 25 -10.48 -8.97 0.41
N VAL A 26 -11.31 -9.02 1.44
CA VAL A 26 -12.45 -9.94 1.53
C VAL A 26 -13.53 -9.63 0.48
N TYR A 27 -13.81 -8.33 0.27
CA TYR A 27 -14.87 -7.89 -0.64
C TYR A 27 -14.37 -7.56 -2.05
N LEU A 28 -13.05 -7.57 -2.28
CA LEU A 28 -12.48 -7.13 -3.55
C LEU A 28 -12.93 -7.98 -4.74
N ALA A 29 -13.14 -9.28 -4.53
CA ALA A 29 -13.67 -10.18 -5.54
C ALA A 29 -15.07 -9.80 -6.03
N THR A 30 -15.96 -9.56 -5.08
CA THR A 30 -17.34 -9.16 -5.36
C THR A 30 -17.35 -7.79 -6.03
N SER A 31 -16.60 -6.83 -5.48
CA SER A 31 -16.48 -5.47 -6.02
C SER A 31 -15.99 -5.45 -7.47
N LEU A 32 -15.00 -6.27 -7.83
CA LEU A 32 -14.48 -6.37 -9.20
C LEU A 32 -15.54 -6.86 -10.19
N ARG A 33 -16.28 -7.90 -9.82
CA ARG A 33 -17.33 -8.46 -10.68
C ARG A 33 -18.50 -7.51 -10.85
N GLU A 34 -18.94 -6.87 -9.77
CA GLU A 34 -20.02 -5.88 -9.79
C GLU A 34 -19.60 -4.66 -10.62
N MET A 35 -18.42 -4.09 -10.36
CA MET A 35 -17.92 -2.98 -11.14
C MET A 35 -17.89 -3.30 -12.63
N ARG A 36 -17.30 -4.44 -13.03
CA ARG A 36 -17.23 -4.85 -14.43
C ARG A 36 -18.60 -4.94 -15.07
N ARG A 37 -19.57 -5.56 -14.40
CA ARG A 37 -20.95 -5.71 -14.88
C ARG A 37 -21.65 -4.37 -15.01
N ASP A 38 -21.62 -3.57 -13.95
CA ASP A 38 -22.44 -2.36 -13.83
C ASP A 38 -21.88 -1.17 -14.61
N THR A 39 -20.57 -1.19 -14.90
CA THR A 39 -19.92 -0.16 -15.73
C THR A 39 -19.70 -0.58 -17.18
N CYS A 40 -20.13 -1.77 -17.58
CA CYS A 40 -19.92 -2.35 -18.91
C CYS A 40 -18.44 -2.36 -19.35
N THR A 41 -17.52 -2.54 -18.38
CA THR A 41 -16.08 -2.58 -18.63
C THR A 41 -15.66 -3.98 -19.08
N GLU A 42 -14.82 -4.10 -20.11
CA GLU A 42 -14.38 -5.39 -20.66
C GLU A 42 -13.42 -6.12 -19.70
N GLU A 43 -12.36 -5.42 -19.27
CA GLU A 43 -11.41 -5.92 -18.29
C GLU A 43 -11.24 -4.89 -17.16
N ALA A 44 -11.07 -5.37 -15.93
CA ALA A 44 -11.02 -4.52 -14.74
C ALA A 44 -10.03 -5.01 -13.69
N ILE A 45 -9.28 -4.07 -13.09
CA ILE A 45 -8.43 -4.27 -11.93
C ILE A 45 -8.68 -3.14 -10.94
N ILE A 46 -8.78 -3.47 -9.65
CA ILE A 46 -8.82 -2.50 -8.54
C ILE A 46 -7.51 -2.62 -7.75
N LEU A 47 -6.76 -1.53 -7.67
CA LEU A 47 -5.61 -1.39 -6.78
C LEU A 47 -6.03 -0.55 -5.57
N SER A 48 -6.15 -1.17 -4.42
CA SER A 48 -6.50 -0.48 -3.17
C SER A 48 -5.41 -0.71 -2.12
N THR A 49 -4.79 0.38 -1.69
CA THR A 49 -3.72 0.43 -0.69
C THR A 49 -4.01 1.53 0.33
N CYS A 50 -3.16 1.73 1.35
CA CYS A 50 -3.30 2.86 2.28
C CYS A 50 -3.13 4.24 1.60
N ASN A 51 -2.42 4.29 0.45
CA ASN A 51 -2.08 5.53 -0.23
C ASN A 51 -2.90 5.83 -1.49
N ARG A 52 -3.66 4.84 -2.00
CA ARG A 52 -4.44 5.01 -3.24
C ARG A 52 -5.53 3.98 -3.40
N THR A 53 -6.60 4.38 -4.08
CA THR A 53 -7.58 3.48 -4.68
C THR A 53 -7.71 3.85 -6.14
N GLU A 54 -7.29 2.95 -7.01
CA GLU A 54 -7.23 3.13 -8.46
C GLU A 54 -7.94 2.01 -9.20
N PHE A 55 -8.58 2.38 -10.29
CA PHE A 55 -9.31 1.50 -11.19
C PHE A 55 -8.63 1.50 -12.54
N TYR A 56 -8.25 0.33 -13.02
CA TYR A 56 -7.69 0.14 -14.34
C TYR A 56 -8.70 -0.63 -15.18
N CYS A 57 -9.03 -0.11 -16.34
CA CYS A 57 -10.10 -0.66 -17.18
C CYS A 57 -9.70 -0.68 -18.65
N ILE A 58 -10.18 -1.72 -19.35
CA ILE A 58 -10.20 -1.77 -20.81
C ILE A 58 -11.63 -1.49 -21.27
N ASN A 59 -11.77 -0.55 -22.20
CA ASN A 59 -13.04 -0.12 -22.80
C ASN A 59 -14.09 0.34 -21.77
N GLY A 60 -13.64 0.89 -20.61
CA GLY A 60 -14.49 1.52 -19.60
C GLY A 60 -14.55 3.04 -19.75
N GLU A 61 -15.59 3.64 -19.15
CA GLU A 61 -15.77 5.09 -19.05
C GLU A 61 -15.62 5.57 -17.61
N ALA A 62 -14.77 6.58 -17.39
CA ALA A 62 -14.43 7.07 -16.03
C ALA A 62 -15.67 7.53 -15.26
N GLN A 63 -16.65 8.13 -15.95
CA GLN A 63 -17.90 8.61 -15.32
C GLN A 63 -18.73 7.45 -14.79
N ASN A 64 -18.77 6.32 -15.49
CA ASN A 64 -19.51 5.14 -15.02
C ASN A 64 -18.84 4.53 -13.78
N ILE A 65 -17.50 4.53 -13.73
CA ILE A 65 -16.74 3.98 -12.61
C ILE A 65 -16.94 4.84 -11.35
N ILE A 66 -16.85 6.15 -11.45
CA ILE A 66 -17.06 7.03 -10.29
C ILE A 66 -18.52 6.97 -9.80
N ASN A 67 -19.49 6.90 -10.74
CA ASN A 67 -20.91 6.77 -10.38
C ASN A 67 -21.17 5.43 -9.65
N TRP A 68 -20.60 4.35 -10.16
CA TRP A 68 -20.65 3.05 -9.49
C TRP A 68 -20.02 3.13 -8.10
N LEU A 69 -18.86 3.79 -7.94
CA LEU A 69 -18.18 3.94 -6.65
C LEU A 69 -19.03 4.70 -5.64
N TYR A 70 -19.71 5.79 -6.05
CA TYR A 70 -20.67 6.51 -5.19
C TYR A 70 -21.78 5.60 -4.66
N GLN A 71 -22.36 4.78 -5.53
CA GLN A 71 -23.43 3.84 -5.17
C GLN A 71 -22.89 2.71 -4.29
N TYR A 72 -21.79 2.10 -4.68
CA TYR A 72 -21.18 0.97 -3.97
C TYR A 72 -20.74 1.32 -2.56
N LYS A 73 -20.16 2.51 -2.37
CA LYS A 73 -19.69 3.02 -1.09
C LYS A 73 -20.70 3.89 -0.35
N GLN A 74 -21.89 4.09 -0.90
CA GLN A 74 -22.94 4.96 -0.34
C GLN A 74 -22.43 6.37 -0.05
N LEU A 75 -21.61 6.93 -0.93
CA LEU A 75 -21.02 8.25 -0.78
C LEU A 75 -21.95 9.33 -1.34
N PRO A 76 -21.90 10.55 -0.76
CA PRO A 76 -22.60 11.69 -1.33
C PRO A 76 -22.15 11.95 -2.78
N LYS A 77 -23.10 12.27 -3.65
CA LYS A 77 -22.80 12.60 -5.04
C LYS A 77 -21.77 13.73 -5.11
N ASP A 78 -20.85 13.63 -6.03
CA ASP A 78 -19.76 14.60 -6.28
C ASP A 78 -18.75 14.80 -5.15
N SER A 79 -18.83 14.06 -4.04
CA SER A 79 -17.89 14.18 -2.91
C SER A 79 -16.43 13.86 -3.27
N LEU A 80 -16.20 13.07 -4.30
CA LEU A 80 -14.86 12.71 -4.77
C LEU A 80 -14.37 13.55 -5.97
N ARG A 81 -15.21 14.44 -6.54
CA ARG A 81 -14.94 15.11 -7.81
C ARG A 81 -13.62 15.91 -7.81
N SER A 82 -13.33 16.61 -6.73
CA SER A 82 -12.09 17.40 -6.58
C SER A 82 -10.85 16.56 -6.34
N HIS A 83 -11.03 15.28 -5.99
CA HIS A 83 -9.96 14.35 -5.64
C HIS A 83 -9.68 13.33 -6.75
N TRP A 84 -10.62 13.22 -7.73
CA TRP A 84 -10.63 12.18 -8.75
C TRP A 84 -9.78 12.59 -9.95
N TYR A 85 -8.84 11.74 -10.32
CA TYR A 85 -8.09 11.90 -11.57
C TYR A 85 -8.45 10.82 -12.59
N VAL A 86 -8.23 11.15 -13.86
CA VAL A 86 -8.50 10.28 -15.00
C VAL A 86 -7.34 10.37 -15.97
N TYR A 87 -6.76 9.24 -16.28
CA TYR A 87 -5.75 9.08 -17.31
C TYR A 87 -6.26 8.13 -18.38
N GLN A 88 -6.03 8.46 -19.65
CA GLN A 88 -6.45 7.65 -20.78
C GLN A 88 -5.27 7.28 -21.67
N GLN A 89 -5.34 6.09 -22.29
CA GLN A 89 -4.40 5.63 -23.29
C GLN A 89 -2.93 5.74 -22.84
N GLU A 90 -2.14 6.56 -23.53
CA GLU A 90 -0.73 6.77 -23.25
C GLU A 90 -0.50 7.31 -21.83
N GLN A 91 -1.33 8.23 -21.36
CA GLN A 91 -1.23 8.77 -20.00
C GLN A 91 -1.47 7.69 -18.95
N ALA A 92 -2.43 6.79 -19.17
CA ALA A 92 -2.70 5.67 -18.28
C ALA A 92 -1.54 4.67 -18.27
N LEU A 93 -0.96 4.37 -19.43
CA LEU A 93 0.24 3.52 -19.53
C LEU A 93 1.43 4.16 -18.81
N ARG A 94 1.69 5.44 -19.06
CA ARG A 94 2.76 6.19 -18.39
C ARG A 94 2.58 6.19 -16.87
N HIS A 95 1.36 6.43 -16.40
CA HIS A 95 1.04 6.38 -14.98
C HIS A 95 1.34 5.00 -14.37
N LEU A 96 0.88 3.92 -15.01
CA LEU A 96 1.14 2.55 -14.55
C LEU A 96 2.64 2.20 -14.50
N LEU A 97 3.41 2.60 -15.51
CA LEU A 97 4.86 2.38 -15.56
C LEU A 97 5.57 3.16 -14.45
N ARG A 98 5.23 4.43 -14.25
CA ARG A 98 5.79 5.27 -13.17
C ARG A 98 5.45 4.67 -11.80
N LEU A 99 4.19 4.29 -11.62
CA LEU A 99 3.72 3.69 -10.37
C LEU A 99 4.43 2.36 -10.08
N ALA A 100 4.49 1.45 -11.04
CA ALA A 100 5.13 0.14 -10.88
C ALA A 100 6.64 0.25 -10.64
N SER A 101 7.28 1.31 -11.15
CA SER A 101 8.69 1.63 -10.89
C SER A 101 8.90 2.34 -9.54
N GLY A 102 7.82 2.74 -8.83
CA GLY A 102 7.90 3.42 -7.54
C GLY A 102 8.11 4.93 -7.63
N LEU A 103 7.98 5.53 -8.83
CA LEU A 103 8.15 6.98 -9.06
C LEU A 103 6.99 7.82 -8.53
N ASP A 104 5.79 7.24 -8.42
CA ASP A 104 4.57 7.90 -7.93
C ASP A 104 4.16 7.39 -6.53
N SER A 105 5.07 6.73 -5.82
CA SER A 105 4.87 6.34 -4.43
C SER A 105 5.16 7.51 -3.49
N ARG A 106 4.53 7.53 -2.30
CA ARG A 106 4.81 8.53 -1.27
C ARG A 106 6.29 8.55 -0.87
N ILE A 107 6.93 7.39 -0.97
CA ILE A 107 8.37 7.22 -0.81
C ILE A 107 8.91 6.76 -2.16
N LEU A 108 9.76 7.59 -2.76
CA LEU A 108 10.33 7.34 -4.07
C LEU A 108 11.12 6.02 -4.08
N GLY A 109 10.86 5.15 -5.07
CA GLY A 109 11.55 3.88 -5.21
C GLY A 109 11.07 2.77 -4.28
N GLU A 110 9.97 2.98 -3.53
CA GLU A 110 9.42 1.97 -2.61
C GLU A 110 9.17 0.63 -3.33
N PRO A 111 9.77 -0.49 -2.86
CA PRO A 111 9.62 -1.79 -3.53
C PRO A 111 8.22 -2.40 -3.36
N GLN A 112 7.47 -1.99 -2.33
CA GLN A 112 6.18 -2.57 -1.96
C GLN A 112 5.11 -2.36 -3.02
N ILE A 113 5.11 -1.22 -3.71
CA ILE A 113 4.05 -0.89 -4.69
C ILE A 113 4.01 -1.88 -5.86
N LEU A 114 5.15 -2.34 -6.36
CA LEU A 114 5.17 -3.35 -7.42
C LEU A 114 4.58 -4.68 -6.93
N GLY A 115 4.84 -5.07 -5.70
CA GLY A 115 4.23 -6.24 -5.06
C GLY A 115 2.71 -6.09 -4.93
N GLN A 116 2.22 -4.90 -4.55
CA GLN A 116 0.80 -4.60 -4.44
C GLN A 116 0.10 -4.65 -5.81
N ILE A 117 0.72 -4.10 -6.86
CA ILE A 117 0.20 -4.18 -8.23
C ILE A 117 0.14 -5.64 -8.71
N LYS A 118 1.18 -6.44 -8.47
CA LYS A 118 1.18 -7.87 -8.79
C LYS A 118 0.06 -8.62 -8.07
N THR A 119 -0.15 -8.31 -6.80
CA THR A 119 -1.23 -8.92 -6.00
C THR A 119 -2.60 -8.53 -6.55
N ALA A 120 -2.83 -7.25 -6.87
CA ALA A 120 -4.07 -6.78 -7.45
C ALA A 120 -4.36 -7.44 -8.82
N PHE A 121 -3.35 -7.53 -9.68
CA PHE A 121 -3.43 -8.23 -10.96
C PHE A 121 -3.76 -9.71 -10.80
N SER A 122 -3.03 -10.41 -9.93
CA SER A 122 -3.24 -11.86 -9.68
C SER A 122 -4.64 -12.13 -9.15
N LEU A 123 -5.13 -11.26 -8.24
CA LEU A 123 -6.46 -11.36 -7.68
C LEU A 123 -7.53 -11.15 -8.77
N ALA A 124 -7.42 -10.07 -9.57
CA ALA A 124 -8.33 -9.79 -10.65
C ALA A 124 -8.36 -10.92 -11.70
N ASN A 125 -7.20 -11.50 -12.00
CA ASN A 125 -7.08 -12.65 -12.90
C ASN A 125 -7.81 -13.89 -12.33
N SER A 126 -7.63 -14.18 -11.04
CA SER A 126 -8.30 -15.33 -10.39
C SER A 126 -9.83 -15.18 -10.35
N PHE A 127 -10.34 -13.94 -10.39
CA PHE A 127 -11.78 -13.66 -10.43
C PHE A 127 -12.35 -13.49 -11.84
N GLY A 128 -11.53 -13.67 -12.89
CA GLY A 128 -11.96 -13.64 -14.28
C GLY A 128 -12.30 -12.24 -14.80
N THR A 129 -11.75 -11.19 -14.19
CA THR A 129 -11.91 -9.80 -14.64
C THR A 129 -10.74 -9.30 -15.48
N VAL A 130 -9.71 -10.13 -15.69
CA VAL A 130 -8.55 -9.89 -16.54
C VAL A 130 -8.67 -10.76 -17.79
N GLY A 131 -8.50 -10.16 -18.96
CA GLY A 131 -8.47 -10.85 -20.25
C GLY A 131 -7.09 -10.76 -20.92
N SER A 132 -7.08 -10.92 -22.23
CA SER A 132 -5.84 -10.93 -23.04
C SER A 132 -5.11 -9.59 -23.04
N HIS A 133 -5.84 -8.48 -23.00
CA HIS A 133 -5.26 -7.13 -23.02
C HIS A 133 -4.46 -6.84 -21.76
N PHE A 134 -5.05 -7.04 -20.59
CA PHE A 134 -4.33 -6.83 -19.32
C PHE A 134 -3.24 -7.86 -19.08
N ASN A 135 -3.44 -9.11 -19.47
CA ASN A 135 -2.37 -10.10 -19.38
C ASN A 135 -1.10 -9.64 -20.12
N ARG A 136 -1.24 -9.20 -21.38
CA ARG A 136 -0.11 -8.69 -22.16
C ARG A 136 0.47 -7.40 -21.58
N LEU A 137 -0.39 -6.45 -21.22
CA LEU A 137 0.00 -5.14 -20.68
C LEU A 137 0.78 -5.29 -19.37
N PHE A 138 0.26 -6.06 -18.40
CA PHE A 138 0.88 -6.17 -17.08
C PHE A 138 2.18 -6.98 -17.12
N GLN A 139 2.31 -7.98 -18.00
CA GLN A 139 3.61 -8.64 -18.22
C GLN A 139 4.66 -7.64 -18.72
N TYR A 140 4.28 -6.78 -19.67
CA TYR A 140 5.16 -5.71 -20.14
C TYR A 140 5.52 -4.73 -19.01
N ILE A 141 4.56 -4.25 -18.23
CA ILE A 141 4.79 -3.35 -17.10
C ILE A 141 5.74 -3.98 -16.06
N PHE A 142 5.55 -5.26 -15.74
CA PHE A 142 6.42 -5.96 -14.80
C PHE A 142 7.86 -6.12 -15.32
N SER A 143 8.02 -6.38 -16.61
CA SER A 143 9.32 -6.45 -17.27
C SER A 143 10.04 -5.11 -17.24
N VAL A 144 9.38 -4.04 -17.69
CA VAL A 144 9.94 -2.67 -17.70
C VAL A 144 10.27 -2.20 -16.29
N SER A 145 9.39 -2.43 -15.32
CA SER A 145 9.64 -2.03 -13.93
C SER A 145 10.84 -2.76 -13.32
N LYS A 146 11.05 -4.03 -13.70
CA LYS A 146 12.24 -4.78 -13.29
C LYS A 146 13.50 -4.19 -13.92
N GLN A 147 13.44 -3.86 -15.21
CA GLN A 147 14.54 -3.26 -15.95
C GLN A 147 14.92 -1.88 -15.35
N VAL A 148 13.94 -0.99 -15.13
CA VAL A 148 14.17 0.32 -14.48
C VAL A 148 14.86 0.16 -13.13
N ARG A 149 14.42 -0.80 -12.31
CA ARG A 149 15.01 -1.06 -10.99
C ARG A 149 16.43 -1.62 -11.05
N HIS A 150 16.76 -2.33 -12.12
CA HIS A 150 18.09 -2.91 -12.31
C HIS A 150 19.07 -1.91 -12.94
N GLU A 151 18.62 -1.09 -13.88
CA GLU A 151 19.45 -0.18 -14.65
C GLU A 151 19.59 1.22 -14.03
N THR A 152 18.80 1.51 -13.00
CA THR A 152 18.85 2.81 -12.30
C THR A 152 19.07 2.63 -10.81
N GLU A 153 19.57 3.68 -10.16
CA GLU A 153 19.77 3.71 -8.71
C GLU A 153 18.47 3.95 -7.91
N ILE A 154 17.30 3.87 -8.54
CA ILE A 154 16.02 4.15 -7.87
C ILE A 154 15.76 3.22 -6.67
N THR A 155 16.40 2.06 -6.64
CA THR A 155 16.35 1.08 -5.55
C THR A 155 17.65 0.97 -4.77
N ALA A 156 18.72 1.64 -5.20
CA ALA A 156 20.03 1.57 -4.56
C ALA A 156 20.00 2.23 -3.16
N HIS A 157 19.13 3.21 -3.00
CA HIS A 157 18.85 3.83 -1.71
C HIS A 157 17.36 3.62 -1.38
N PRO A 158 16.95 2.44 -0.89
CA PRO A 158 15.57 2.20 -0.54
C PRO A 158 15.20 3.12 0.62
N VAL A 159 14.68 4.30 0.30
CA VAL A 159 14.03 5.17 1.27
C VAL A 159 12.68 4.51 1.59
N SER A 160 12.74 3.33 2.21
CA SER A 160 11.53 2.77 2.81
C SER A 160 11.19 3.62 4.03
N LEU A 161 9.91 3.69 4.39
CA LEU A 161 9.49 4.31 5.66
C LEU A 161 10.33 3.77 6.83
N ALA A 162 10.66 2.48 6.79
CA ALA A 162 11.51 1.84 7.77
C ALA A 162 12.95 2.42 7.78
N PHE A 163 13.53 2.67 6.62
CA PHE A 163 14.84 3.31 6.53
C PHE A 163 14.80 4.76 7.02
N ALA A 164 13.75 5.52 6.68
CA ALA A 164 13.57 6.88 7.16
C ALA A 164 13.46 6.94 8.69
N VAL A 165 12.69 6.01 9.30
CA VAL A 165 12.59 5.87 10.77
C VAL A 165 13.95 5.61 11.38
N VAL A 166 14.72 4.67 10.85
CA VAL A 166 16.06 4.33 11.37
C VAL A 166 17.04 5.48 11.21
N THR A 167 17.01 6.17 10.06
CA THR A 167 17.87 7.34 9.83
C THR A 167 17.55 8.48 10.80
N SER A 168 16.26 8.77 10.99
CA SER A 168 15.83 9.77 11.98
C SER A 168 16.25 9.37 13.40
N ALA A 169 16.09 8.09 13.76
CA ALA A 169 16.50 7.58 15.05
C ALA A 169 18.02 7.75 15.28
N LYS A 170 18.87 7.50 14.27
CA LYS A 170 20.32 7.72 14.36
C LYS A 170 20.71 9.18 14.62
N HIS A 171 19.90 10.12 14.18
CA HIS A 171 20.15 11.55 14.47
C HIS A 171 19.74 11.96 15.89
N ILE A 172 18.81 11.21 16.51
CA ILE A 172 18.27 11.53 17.83
C ILE A 172 19.06 10.80 18.93
N PHE A 173 19.40 9.52 18.71
CA PHE A 173 20.04 8.67 19.70
C PHE A 173 21.55 8.58 19.47
N ALA A 174 22.33 8.92 20.47
CA ALA A 174 23.79 8.77 20.43
C ALA A 174 24.22 7.30 20.26
N ARG A 175 23.47 6.37 20.88
CA ARG A 175 23.65 4.91 20.77
C ARG A 175 22.29 4.24 20.58
N LEU A 176 21.93 4.03 19.31
CA LEU A 176 20.64 3.43 18.97
C LEU A 176 20.47 2.01 19.51
N ALA A 177 21.58 1.27 19.70
CA ALA A 177 21.57 -0.10 20.23
C ALA A 177 21.00 -0.20 21.65
N ASP A 178 21.11 0.85 22.46
CA ASP A 178 20.64 0.88 23.85
C ASP A 178 19.15 1.25 23.97
N ALA A 179 18.52 1.68 22.86
CA ALA A 179 17.15 2.17 22.87
C ALA A 179 16.13 1.07 23.19
N GLN A 180 15.14 1.44 24.01
CA GLN A 180 13.94 0.63 24.31
C GLN A 180 12.86 1.01 23.29
N VAL A 181 12.45 0.08 22.43
CA VAL A 181 11.56 0.36 21.31
C VAL A 181 10.20 -0.29 21.52
N LEU A 182 9.15 0.52 21.54
CA LEU A 182 7.76 0.06 21.53
C LEU A 182 7.20 0.12 20.12
N LEU A 183 6.82 -1.04 19.58
CA LEU A 183 6.19 -1.21 18.28
C LEU A 183 4.71 -1.49 18.44
N VAL A 184 3.84 -0.68 17.84
CA VAL A 184 2.39 -0.89 17.84
C VAL A 184 1.91 -1.21 16.43
N GLY A 185 1.45 -2.43 16.25
CA GLY A 185 1.20 -3.09 14.97
C GLY A 185 2.21 -4.22 14.72
N ALA A 186 1.85 -5.16 13.84
CA ALA A 186 2.74 -6.23 13.40
C ALA A 186 2.55 -6.53 11.90
N GLY A 187 2.16 -5.51 11.15
CA GLY A 187 2.06 -5.55 9.69
C GLY A 187 3.44 -5.46 9.03
N GLU A 188 3.42 -5.45 7.70
CA GLU A 188 4.64 -5.43 6.87
C GLU A 188 5.57 -4.24 7.21
N THR A 189 5.01 -3.04 7.39
CA THR A 189 5.77 -1.83 7.71
C THR A 189 6.49 -1.95 9.06
N ILE A 190 5.78 -2.36 10.12
CA ILE A 190 6.40 -2.55 11.46
C ILE A 190 7.45 -3.66 11.42
N SER A 191 7.16 -4.75 10.73
CA SER A 191 8.12 -5.87 10.58
C SER A 191 9.41 -5.40 9.88
N LEU A 192 9.30 -4.52 8.89
CA LEU A 192 10.45 -3.98 8.20
C LEU A 192 11.23 -3.00 9.08
N VAL A 193 10.55 -2.08 9.80
CA VAL A 193 11.17 -1.18 10.78
C VAL A 193 11.92 -1.98 11.85
N ALA A 194 11.28 -3.00 12.42
CA ALA A 194 11.86 -3.85 13.43
C ALA A 194 13.16 -4.52 12.96
N LYS A 195 13.15 -5.11 11.75
CA LYS A 195 14.33 -5.73 11.13
C LYS A 195 15.46 -4.72 10.90
N HIS A 196 15.15 -3.52 10.42
CA HIS A 196 16.15 -2.49 10.21
C HIS A 196 16.74 -1.99 11.55
N LEU A 197 15.94 -1.77 12.58
CA LEU A 197 16.43 -1.39 13.91
C LEU A 197 17.28 -2.51 14.53
N TYR A 198 16.85 -3.77 14.39
CA TYR A 198 17.63 -4.94 14.82
C TYR A 198 18.99 -5.01 14.12
N ALA A 199 19.04 -4.77 12.81
CA ALA A 199 20.30 -4.70 12.06
C ALA A 199 21.23 -3.55 12.51
N GLN A 200 20.68 -2.50 13.15
CA GLN A 200 21.46 -1.41 13.76
C GLN A 200 21.85 -1.68 15.23
N GLY A 201 21.61 -2.88 15.71
CA GLY A 201 22.04 -3.29 17.05
C GLY A 201 20.98 -3.18 18.14
N VAL A 202 19.80 -2.67 17.88
CA VAL A 202 18.70 -2.64 18.86
C VAL A 202 18.30 -4.06 19.22
N ARG A 203 18.10 -4.31 20.53
CA ARG A 203 17.70 -5.64 21.04
C ARG A 203 16.49 -5.59 21.96
N ASN A 204 16.13 -4.41 22.45
CA ASN A 204 15.02 -4.23 23.39
C ASN A 204 13.76 -3.80 22.65
N PHE A 205 12.88 -4.77 22.35
CA PHE A 205 11.63 -4.53 21.63
C PHE A 205 10.43 -5.02 22.44
N TRP A 206 9.42 -4.16 22.55
CA TRP A 206 8.07 -4.53 22.95
C TRP A 206 7.15 -4.37 21.75
N ILE A 207 6.31 -5.38 21.48
CA ILE A 207 5.49 -5.44 20.28
C ILE A 207 4.05 -5.69 20.69
N ALA A 208 3.19 -4.69 20.45
CA ALA A 208 1.75 -4.78 20.67
C ALA A 208 1.01 -4.89 19.35
N ASN A 209 0.03 -5.79 19.25
CA ASN A 209 -0.85 -5.88 18.09
C ASN A 209 -2.25 -6.34 18.51
N ARG A 210 -3.28 -5.94 17.74
CA ARG A 210 -4.66 -6.37 17.95
C ARG A 210 -4.81 -7.90 17.90
N THR A 211 -4.06 -8.56 17.01
CA THR A 211 -3.99 -10.01 16.90
C THR A 211 -2.68 -10.48 17.55
N PRO A 212 -2.71 -11.11 18.74
CA PRO A 212 -1.51 -11.48 19.51
C PRO A 212 -0.52 -12.34 18.74
N GLN A 213 -1.01 -13.30 17.94
CA GLN A 213 -0.18 -14.22 17.17
C GLN A 213 0.78 -13.50 16.21
N HIS A 214 0.38 -12.33 15.68
CA HIS A 214 1.24 -11.54 14.80
C HIS A 214 2.38 -10.86 15.58
N SER A 215 2.11 -10.33 16.78
CA SER A 215 3.14 -9.75 17.66
C SER A 215 4.10 -10.81 18.19
N GLU A 216 3.60 -11.98 18.57
CA GLU A 216 4.41 -13.12 18.99
C GLU A 216 5.36 -13.60 17.89
N LYS A 217 4.84 -13.76 16.68
CA LYS A 217 5.65 -14.15 15.50
C LYS A 217 6.77 -13.15 15.23
N LEU A 218 6.47 -11.86 15.28
CA LEU A 218 7.47 -10.82 15.06
C LEU A 218 8.49 -10.79 16.21
N ALA A 219 8.04 -10.91 17.47
CA ALA A 219 8.89 -10.97 18.64
C ALA A 219 9.91 -12.11 18.57
N LEU A 220 9.48 -13.30 18.16
CA LEU A 220 10.37 -14.45 17.94
C LEU A 220 11.45 -14.18 16.86
N GLN A 221 11.11 -13.41 15.81
CA GLN A 221 12.06 -13.12 14.73
C GLN A 221 13.18 -12.16 15.12
N ILE A 222 12.91 -11.21 16.04
CA ILE A 222 13.85 -10.14 16.41
C ILE A 222 14.33 -10.24 17.87
N GLY A 223 13.96 -11.30 18.60
CA GLY A 223 14.32 -11.45 20.00
C GLY A 223 13.62 -10.45 20.93
N GLY A 224 12.42 -9.97 20.58
CA GLY A 224 11.63 -9.03 21.37
C GLY A 224 10.59 -9.71 22.26
N GLN A 225 9.78 -8.91 22.94
CA GLN A 225 8.66 -9.34 23.80
C GLN A 225 7.33 -8.91 23.21
N ALA A 226 6.41 -9.85 22.97
CA ALA A 226 5.02 -9.53 22.65
C ALA A 226 4.28 -9.09 23.92
N ILE A 227 3.49 -8.01 23.79
CA ILE A 227 2.69 -7.47 24.90
C ILE A 227 1.25 -7.28 24.44
N CYS A 228 0.29 -7.27 25.35
CA CYS A 228 -1.09 -6.97 25.06
C CYS A 228 -1.31 -5.45 24.87
N LEU A 229 -2.35 -5.06 24.11
CA LEU A 229 -2.65 -3.64 23.87
C LEU A 229 -2.89 -2.85 25.17
N ASN A 230 -3.52 -3.46 26.17
CA ASN A 230 -3.80 -2.84 27.46
C ASN A 230 -2.53 -2.53 28.27
N ALA A 231 -1.41 -3.17 27.96
CA ALA A 231 -0.15 -2.92 28.61
C ALA A 231 0.64 -1.75 27.97
N ILE A 232 0.21 -1.22 26.83
CA ILE A 232 0.89 -0.11 26.15
C ILE A 232 1.21 1.06 27.08
N PRO A 233 0.29 1.58 27.94
CA PRO A 233 0.61 2.73 28.80
C PRO A 233 1.79 2.47 29.73
N TYR A 234 1.91 1.25 30.27
CA TYR A 234 3.02 0.86 31.14
C TYR A 234 4.36 0.80 30.40
N PHE A 235 4.37 0.24 29.20
CA PHE A 235 5.59 0.12 28.40
C PHE A 235 5.96 1.44 27.72
N LEU A 236 4.97 2.28 27.39
CA LEU A 236 5.20 3.61 26.80
C LEU A 236 6.00 4.51 27.75
N ALA A 237 5.76 4.43 29.06
CA ALA A 237 6.53 5.18 30.06
C ALA A 237 8.01 4.76 30.16
N LYS A 238 8.37 3.61 29.58
CA LYS A 238 9.73 3.05 29.60
C LYS A 238 10.40 3.08 28.22
N ALA A 239 9.63 3.37 27.17
CA ALA A 239 10.13 3.35 25.81
C ALA A 239 10.84 4.66 25.48
N ASP A 240 12.01 4.56 24.88
CA ASP A 240 12.72 5.69 24.28
C ASP A 240 12.16 6.04 22.90
N MET A 241 11.60 5.04 22.21
CA MET A 241 11.04 5.18 20.87
C MET A 241 9.70 4.45 20.74
N LEU A 242 8.71 5.13 20.20
CA LEU A 242 7.43 4.56 19.79
C LEU A 242 7.30 4.59 18.26
N VAL A 243 7.02 3.44 17.66
CA VAL A 243 6.66 3.35 16.24
C VAL A 243 5.29 2.69 16.11
N THR A 244 4.35 3.39 15.48
CA THR A 244 3.00 2.89 15.25
C THR A 244 2.71 2.77 13.75
N ALA A 245 2.23 1.62 13.32
CA ALA A 245 1.65 1.42 11.99
C ALA A 245 0.54 0.37 12.12
N THR A 246 -0.63 0.87 12.41
CA THR A 246 -1.85 0.05 12.54
C THR A 246 -2.72 0.26 11.31
N ALA A 247 -3.34 -0.80 10.80
CA ALA A 247 -4.48 -0.68 9.91
C ALA A 247 -5.69 -0.29 10.78
N SER A 248 -5.80 0.99 11.13
CA SER A 248 -7.01 1.53 11.74
C SER A 248 -8.02 1.72 10.62
N ALA A 249 -9.09 0.95 10.63
CA ALA A 249 -10.36 1.33 10.04
C ALA A 249 -11.15 2.02 11.14
#